data_495ca11a07d644af96206f4da97eea3c
#
_entry.id   495ca11a07d644af96206f4da97eea3c
#
_cell.length_a   1.000
_cell.length_b   1.000
_cell.length_c   1.000
_cell.angle_alpha   90.00
_cell.angle_beta   90.00
_cell.angle_gamma   90.00
#
_symmetry.space_group_name_H-M   'P 1'
#
loop_
_entity.id
_entity.type
_entity.pdbx_description
1 polymer ?
#
loop_
_entity_poly.entity_id
_entity_poly.type
_entity_poly.pdbx_seq_one_letter_code
_entity_poly.pdbx_strand_id
1 'polypeptide(L)'
;PYLNVLLIIATFIAILSLTGMTNAKSDLKDSERELSEVQSLVSERTKENKAVEDKYQRQSEKIYTDEVVQVSKEFNDNFFKWNGWGQYISNMESLQKTFPHIHDDDVVDISGLSFGTGEGPDSSYISRYAITSNPNEITELIIQEKDYKSKRTESLWYKVSSYDKGRYDIDVLENVKKL
;
A
#
# COMPACT_ATOMS: atom_id res chain seq x y z
N PRO A 1 0.10 44.48 -57.17
CA PRO A 1 0.30 43.03 -57.08
C PRO A 1 0.61 42.54 -55.67
N TYR A 2 1.34 43.30 -54.84
CA TYR A 2 1.74 42.86 -53.47
C TYR A 2 0.55 42.75 -52.51
N LEU A 3 -0.50 43.58 -52.64
CA LEU A 3 -1.66 43.55 -51.76
C LEU A 3 -2.45 42.22 -51.88
N ASN A 4 -2.57 41.68 -53.07
CA ASN A 4 -3.27 40.42 -53.30
C ASN A 4 -2.49 39.21 -52.74
N VAL A 5 -1.16 39.28 -52.75
CA VAL A 5 -0.31 38.24 -52.17
C VAL A 5 -0.42 38.25 -50.66
N LEU A 6 -0.41 39.44 -50.05
CA LEU A 6 -0.62 39.59 -48.58
C LEU A 6 -2.00 39.10 -48.14
N LEU A 7 -3.02 39.32 -48.96
CA LEU A 7 -4.38 38.88 -48.63
C LEU A 7 -4.50 37.34 -48.72
N ILE A 8 -3.83 36.70 -49.67
CA ILE A 8 -3.79 35.24 -49.81
C ILE A 8 -3.05 34.62 -48.61
N ILE A 9 -1.92 35.20 -48.18
CA ILE A 9 -1.18 34.71 -47.01
C ILE A 9 -2.02 34.85 -45.72
N ALA A 10 -2.69 36.00 -45.53
CA ALA A 10 -3.54 36.24 -44.38
C ALA A 10 -4.72 35.25 -44.31
N THR A 11 -5.36 34.96 -45.44
CA THR A 11 -6.45 33.97 -45.49
C THR A 11 -5.96 32.55 -45.20
N PHE A 12 -4.78 32.21 -45.68
CA PHE A 12 -4.17 30.88 -45.44
C PHE A 12 -3.84 30.69 -43.95
N ILE A 13 -3.28 31.72 -43.30
CA ILE A 13 -3.01 31.70 -41.84
C ILE A 13 -4.32 31.60 -41.05
N ALA A 14 -5.35 32.31 -41.44
CA ALA A 14 -6.65 32.24 -40.79
C ALA A 14 -7.29 30.85 -40.85
N ILE A 15 -7.19 30.18 -42.01
CA ILE A 15 -7.69 28.81 -42.21
C ILE A 15 -6.90 27.82 -41.35
N LEU A 16 -5.57 27.92 -41.31
CA LEU A 16 -4.72 27.05 -40.46
C LEU A 16 -5.01 27.25 -38.95
N SER A 17 -5.25 28.49 -38.54
CA SER A 17 -5.62 28.80 -37.16
C SER A 17 -6.99 28.22 -36.79
N LEU A 18 -7.96 28.28 -37.67
CA LEU A 18 -9.29 27.71 -37.46
C LEU A 18 -9.26 26.17 -37.39
N THR A 19 -8.51 25.52 -38.25
CA THR A 19 -8.35 24.04 -38.21
C THR A 19 -7.59 23.58 -36.95
N GLY A 20 -6.55 24.29 -36.53
CA GLY A 20 -5.86 24.05 -35.27
C GLY A 20 -6.77 24.18 -34.04
N MET A 21 -7.62 25.22 -34.04
CA MET A 21 -8.56 25.44 -32.92
C MET A 21 -9.69 24.41 -32.87
N THR A 22 -10.16 23.87 -33.99
CA THR A 22 -11.18 22.82 -34.04
C THR A 22 -10.60 21.49 -33.56
N ASN A 23 -9.38 21.14 -33.96
CA ASN A 23 -8.70 19.93 -33.50
C ASN A 23 -8.42 19.98 -31.99
N ALA A 24 -7.88 21.08 -31.49
CA ALA A 24 -7.64 21.25 -30.04
C ALA A 24 -8.94 21.16 -29.21
N LYS A 25 -10.06 21.64 -29.77
CA LYS A 25 -11.37 21.54 -29.12
C LYS A 25 -11.93 20.11 -29.11
N SER A 26 -11.65 19.34 -30.15
CA SER A 26 -11.97 17.90 -30.22
C SER A 26 -11.15 17.11 -29.21
N ASP A 27 -9.82 17.32 -29.18
CA ASP A 27 -8.91 16.65 -28.27
C ASP A 27 -9.25 16.95 -26.79
N LEU A 28 -9.62 18.19 -26.49
CA LEU A 28 -10.08 18.56 -25.16
C LEU A 28 -11.36 17.80 -24.77
N LYS A 29 -12.34 17.73 -25.68
CA LYS A 29 -13.59 17.02 -25.43
C LYS A 29 -13.39 15.52 -25.24
N ASP A 30 -12.48 14.94 -26.02
CA ASP A 30 -12.14 13.51 -25.90
C ASP A 30 -11.43 13.24 -24.56
N SER A 31 -10.50 14.12 -24.15
CA SER A 31 -9.84 14.03 -22.84
C SER A 31 -10.81 14.22 -21.66
N GLU A 32 -11.78 15.14 -21.76
CA GLU A 32 -12.84 15.30 -20.77
C GLU A 32 -13.74 14.07 -20.65
N ARG A 33 -14.00 13.42 -21.78
CA ARG A 33 -14.79 12.18 -21.82
C ARG A 33 -14.02 11.02 -21.16
N GLU A 34 -12.75 10.82 -21.51
CA GLU A 34 -11.89 9.84 -20.87
C GLU A 34 -11.76 10.06 -19.36
N LEU A 35 -11.57 11.30 -18.94
CA LEU A 35 -11.52 11.67 -17.54
C LEU A 35 -12.82 11.31 -16.79
N SER A 36 -13.97 11.61 -17.39
CA SER A 36 -15.28 11.26 -16.82
C SER A 36 -15.48 9.75 -16.73
N GLU A 37 -15.03 8.99 -17.71
CA GLU A 37 -15.10 7.52 -17.74
C GLU A 37 -14.20 6.90 -16.67
N VAL A 38 -12.97 7.39 -16.54
CA VAL A 38 -12.05 6.96 -15.47
C VAL A 38 -12.59 7.32 -14.08
N GLN A 39 -13.14 8.51 -13.89
CA GLN A 39 -13.77 8.90 -12.62
C GLN A 39 -14.95 8.00 -12.25
N SER A 40 -15.77 7.62 -13.24
CA SER A 40 -16.88 6.69 -13.05
C SER A 40 -16.38 5.31 -12.61
N LEU A 41 -15.36 4.77 -13.30
CA LEU A 41 -14.73 3.50 -12.97
C LEU A 41 -14.11 3.50 -11.56
N VAL A 42 -13.40 4.57 -11.20
CA VAL A 42 -12.82 4.73 -9.85
C VAL A 42 -13.92 4.76 -8.80
N SER A 43 -15.02 5.48 -9.05
CA SER A 43 -16.16 5.53 -8.14
C SER A 43 -16.82 4.16 -7.95
N GLU A 44 -17.02 3.41 -9.03
CA GLU A 44 -17.58 2.07 -9.02
C GLU A 44 -16.68 1.10 -8.24
N ARG A 45 -15.39 1.08 -8.54
CA ARG A 45 -14.39 0.26 -7.82
C ARG A 45 -14.29 0.61 -6.34
N THR A 46 -14.41 1.89 -6.01
CA THR A 46 -14.42 2.32 -4.61
C THR A 46 -15.65 1.80 -3.86
N LYS A 47 -16.82 1.80 -4.50
CA LYS A 47 -18.04 1.22 -3.92
C LYS A 47 -17.95 -0.30 -3.77
N GLU A 48 -17.43 -1.00 -4.77
CA GLU A 48 -17.21 -2.45 -4.71
C GLU A 48 -16.26 -2.81 -3.57
N ASN A 49 -15.12 -2.12 -3.49
CA ASN A 49 -14.14 -2.34 -2.43
C ASN A 49 -14.75 -2.11 -1.04
N LYS A 50 -15.54 -1.03 -0.87
CA LYS A 50 -16.22 -0.76 0.39
C LYS A 50 -17.24 -1.84 0.75
N ALA A 51 -18.01 -2.32 -0.22
CA ALA A 51 -18.97 -3.41 0.01
C ALA A 51 -18.29 -4.73 0.41
N VAL A 52 -17.11 -5.01 -0.17
CA VAL A 52 -16.28 -6.15 0.19
C VAL A 52 -15.73 -5.97 1.62
N GLU A 53 -15.23 -4.81 1.95
CA GLU A 53 -14.70 -4.46 3.28
C GLU A 53 -15.77 -4.58 4.36
N ASP A 54 -16.98 -4.03 4.13
CA ASP A 54 -18.15 -4.14 5.01
C ASP A 54 -18.62 -5.61 5.19
N LYS A 55 -18.47 -6.44 4.15
CA LYS A 55 -18.77 -7.86 4.24
C LYS A 55 -17.76 -8.60 5.11
N TYR A 56 -16.48 -8.34 4.91
CA TYR A 56 -15.41 -8.94 5.72
C TYR A 56 -15.51 -8.50 7.19
N GLN A 57 -15.80 -7.24 7.43
CA GLN A 57 -15.98 -6.72 8.79
C GLN A 57 -17.15 -7.41 9.52
N ARG A 58 -18.30 -7.62 8.84
CA ARG A 58 -19.42 -8.38 9.40
C ARG A 58 -19.13 -9.87 9.60
N GLN A 59 -18.30 -10.46 8.78
CA GLN A 59 -17.84 -11.83 8.98
C GLN A 59 -16.88 -11.95 10.15
N SER A 60 -15.95 -11.00 10.33
CA SER A 60 -15.01 -10.96 11.44
C SER A 60 -15.72 -10.81 12.80
N GLU A 61 -16.72 -9.94 12.88
CA GLU A 61 -17.56 -9.78 14.09
C GLU A 61 -18.24 -11.09 14.54
N LYS A 62 -18.49 -12.01 13.60
CA LYS A 62 -19.13 -13.31 13.88
C LYS A 62 -18.18 -14.43 14.27
N ILE A 63 -16.85 -14.29 14.06
CA ILE A 63 -15.92 -15.44 14.05
C ILE A 63 -14.71 -15.26 15.00
N TYR A 64 -14.75 -14.40 16.01
CA TYR A 64 -13.62 -14.18 16.92
C TYR A 64 -12.31 -13.69 16.23
N THR A 65 -12.42 -13.18 15.01
CA THR A 65 -11.28 -12.73 14.21
C THR A 65 -10.68 -11.43 14.76
N ASP A 66 -11.44 -10.68 15.57
CA ASP A 66 -10.98 -9.40 16.12
C ASP A 66 -9.74 -9.56 17.01
N GLU A 67 -9.65 -10.67 17.76
CA GLU A 67 -8.50 -10.91 18.64
C GLU A 67 -7.22 -11.15 17.82
N VAL A 68 -7.25 -12.03 16.82
CA VAL A 68 -6.07 -12.28 15.97
C VAL A 68 -5.65 -11.03 15.18
N VAL A 69 -6.59 -10.24 14.69
CA VAL A 69 -6.31 -8.98 13.99
C VAL A 69 -5.67 -7.96 14.93
N GLN A 70 -6.18 -7.83 16.15
CA GLN A 70 -5.63 -6.90 17.13
C GLN A 70 -4.21 -7.28 17.55
N VAL A 71 -3.97 -8.55 17.88
CA VAL A 71 -2.65 -9.04 18.27
C VAL A 71 -1.67 -8.99 17.09
N SER A 72 -2.13 -9.33 15.90
CA SER A 72 -1.33 -9.19 14.68
C SER A 72 -0.94 -7.75 14.40
N LYS A 73 -1.84 -6.80 14.65
CA LYS A 73 -1.54 -5.37 14.53
C LYS A 73 -0.50 -4.92 15.55
N GLU A 74 -0.59 -5.37 16.80
CA GLU A 74 0.40 -5.08 17.83
C GLU A 74 1.79 -5.60 17.44
N PHE A 75 1.87 -6.83 16.92
CA PHE A 75 3.09 -7.37 16.35
C PHE A 75 3.61 -6.51 15.20
N ASN A 76 2.77 -6.18 14.22
CA ASN A 76 3.15 -5.39 13.05
C ASN A 76 3.62 -3.97 13.43
N ASP A 77 2.97 -3.32 14.39
CA ASP A 77 3.35 -1.98 14.87
C ASP A 77 4.76 -1.98 15.49
N ASN A 78 5.20 -3.07 16.10
CA ASN A 78 6.55 -3.21 16.61
C ASN A 78 7.55 -3.69 15.54
N PHE A 79 7.14 -4.64 14.69
CA PHE A 79 8.05 -5.30 13.74
C PHE A 79 8.31 -4.45 12.48
N PHE A 80 7.32 -3.71 11.98
CA PHE A 80 7.41 -2.98 10.71
C PHE A 80 7.49 -1.46 10.86
N LYS A 81 7.27 -0.90 12.06
CA LYS A 81 7.21 0.55 12.25
C LYS A 81 8.20 1.00 13.33
N TRP A 82 9.18 1.84 12.93
CA TRP A 82 10.17 2.45 13.83
C TRP A 82 10.79 3.70 13.21
N ASN A 83 11.42 4.53 14.05
CA ASN A 83 12.23 5.68 13.66
C ASN A 83 13.68 5.40 14.07
N GLY A 84 14.52 5.02 13.09
CA GLY A 84 15.93 4.69 13.30
C GLY A 84 16.18 3.38 14.07
N TRP A 85 17.46 2.99 14.14
CA TRP A 85 17.87 1.71 14.73
C TRP A 85 17.60 1.60 16.23
N GLY A 86 17.65 2.73 16.96
CA GLY A 86 17.37 2.71 18.40
C GLY A 86 15.95 2.25 18.73
N GLN A 87 14.96 2.77 18.01
CA GLN A 87 13.57 2.32 18.17
C GLN A 87 13.36 0.90 17.65
N TYR A 88 14.01 0.52 16.53
CA TYR A 88 13.97 -0.85 16.04
C TYR A 88 14.40 -1.85 17.12
N ILE A 89 15.56 -1.64 17.75
CA ILE A 89 16.07 -2.52 18.83
C ILE A 89 15.09 -2.58 19.99
N SER A 90 14.60 -1.43 20.46
CA SER A 90 13.62 -1.36 21.53
C SER A 90 12.31 -2.10 21.21
N ASN A 91 11.85 -1.99 19.97
CA ASN A 91 10.67 -2.72 19.51
C ASN A 91 10.89 -4.24 19.51
N MET A 92 12.07 -4.70 19.05
CA MET A 92 12.41 -6.14 19.08
C MET A 92 12.48 -6.68 20.51
N GLU A 93 13.07 -5.93 21.43
CA GLU A 93 13.04 -6.28 22.87
C GLU A 93 11.61 -6.35 23.43
N SER A 94 10.73 -5.47 22.99
CA SER A 94 9.30 -5.50 23.34
C SER A 94 8.62 -6.75 22.80
N LEU A 95 8.86 -7.10 21.54
CA LEU A 95 8.32 -8.31 20.92
C LEU A 95 8.79 -9.59 21.64
N GLN A 96 10.06 -9.68 22.01
CA GLN A 96 10.59 -10.81 22.77
C GLN A 96 9.91 -10.98 24.13
N LYS A 97 9.54 -9.87 24.78
CA LYS A 97 8.81 -9.91 26.06
C LYS A 97 7.35 -10.29 25.89
N THR A 98 6.70 -9.77 24.83
CA THR A 98 5.27 -9.98 24.58
C THR A 98 5.02 -11.36 23.93
N PHE A 99 5.91 -11.79 23.04
CA PHE A 99 5.80 -13.03 22.27
C PHE A 99 7.07 -13.91 22.40
N PRO A 100 7.41 -14.37 23.62
CA PRO A 100 8.71 -15.05 23.86
C PRO A 100 8.89 -16.30 23.01
N HIS A 101 7.82 -17.01 22.66
CA HIS A 101 7.88 -18.23 21.84
C HIS A 101 8.20 -17.95 20.37
N ILE A 102 7.90 -16.73 19.83
CA ILE A 102 8.29 -16.35 18.46
C ILE A 102 9.82 -16.17 18.36
N HIS A 103 10.48 -15.81 19.45
CA HIS A 103 11.94 -15.67 19.49
C HIS A 103 12.68 -17.01 19.28
N ASP A 104 12.06 -18.09 19.71
CA ASP A 104 12.63 -19.43 19.61
C ASP A 104 12.26 -20.12 18.28
N ASP A 105 11.47 -19.47 17.43
CA ASP A 105 11.02 -19.96 16.14
C ASP A 105 11.90 -19.42 15.00
N ASP A 106 12.22 -20.26 14.03
CA ASP A 106 13.04 -19.89 12.86
C ASP A 106 12.27 -19.08 11.80
N VAL A 107 10.95 -18.88 11.97
CA VAL A 107 10.11 -18.17 10.99
C VAL A 107 10.36 -16.68 11.00
N VAL A 108 10.62 -16.11 12.19
CA VAL A 108 10.75 -14.64 12.36
C VAL A 108 11.94 -14.30 13.24
N ASP A 109 12.88 -13.52 12.70
CA ASP A 109 13.99 -12.98 13.50
C ASP A 109 13.56 -11.71 14.24
N ILE A 110 13.30 -11.83 15.54
CA ILE A 110 13.06 -10.71 16.47
C ILE A 110 14.22 -10.47 17.43
N SER A 111 15.43 -10.98 17.11
CA SER A 111 16.64 -10.80 17.95
C SER A 111 17.05 -9.33 18.11
N GLY A 112 16.64 -8.46 17.20
CA GLY A 112 17.09 -7.07 17.18
C GLY A 112 18.52 -6.88 16.69
N LEU A 113 19.17 -7.94 16.17
CA LEU A 113 20.56 -7.92 15.70
C LEU A 113 20.67 -7.58 14.19
N SER A 114 19.55 -7.64 13.46
CA SER A 114 19.50 -7.42 12.01
C SER A 114 19.41 -5.93 11.67
N PHE A 115 20.41 -5.15 12.04
CA PHE A 115 20.48 -3.72 11.73
C PHE A 115 21.81 -3.34 11.05
N GLY A 116 21.77 -2.23 10.29
CA GLY A 116 22.93 -1.72 9.56
C GLY A 116 23.78 -0.74 10.38
N THR A 117 24.84 -0.22 9.74
CA THR A 117 25.68 0.83 10.29
C THR A 117 25.09 2.23 10.00
N GLY A 118 25.34 3.20 10.87
CA GLY A 118 24.89 4.58 10.72
C GLY A 118 23.49 4.83 11.29
N GLU A 119 22.88 5.95 10.88
CA GLU A 119 21.49 6.27 11.24
C GLU A 119 20.56 5.28 10.53
N GLY A 120 19.64 4.68 11.30
CA GLY A 120 18.65 3.79 10.75
C GLY A 120 17.59 4.54 9.91
N PRO A 121 16.86 3.82 9.05
CA PRO A 121 15.74 4.41 8.32
C PRO A 121 14.56 4.67 9.25
N ASP A 122 13.70 5.59 8.83
CA ASP A 122 12.34 5.61 9.32
C ASP A 122 11.55 4.54 8.57
N SER A 123 10.81 3.71 9.28
CA SER A 123 10.02 2.62 8.72
C SER A 123 8.55 2.79 9.05
N SER A 124 7.72 2.58 8.05
CA SER A 124 6.26 2.56 8.17
C SER A 124 5.68 1.41 7.35
N TYR A 125 4.43 1.06 7.60
CA TYR A 125 3.78 0.00 6.84
C TYR A 125 2.30 0.28 6.63
N ILE A 126 1.75 -0.40 5.62
CA ILE A 126 0.31 -0.54 5.38
C ILE A 126 0.04 -2.04 5.27
N SER A 127 -0.97 -2.54 5.99
CA SER A 127 -1.39 -3.94 5.88
C SER A 127 -2.83 -4.07 5.41
N ARG A 128 -3.11 -5.17 4.71
CA ARG A 128 -4.45 -5.65 4.39
C ARG A 128 -4.52 -7.12 4.74
N TYR A 129 -5.55 -7.51 5.46
CA TYR A 129 -5.75 -8.90 5.85
C TYR A 129 -6.95 -9.53 5.17
N ALA A 130 -6.92 -10.85 5.08
CA ALA A 130 -8.03 -11.69 4.71
C ALA A 130 -8.20 -12.81 5.74
N ILE A 131 -9.44 -13.14 6.02
CA ILE A 131 -9.82 -14.25 6.91
C ILE A 131 -9.65 -15.55 6.13
N THR A 132 -9.05 -16.57 6.77
CA THR A 132 -8.94 -17.90 6.21
C THR A 132 -10.18 -18.73 6.53
N SER A 133 -10.18 -20.01 6.20
CA SER A 133 -11.22 -20.97 6.66
C SER A 133 -11.13 -21.28 8.15
N ASN A 134 -9.99 -21.02 8.78
CA ASN A 134 -9.77 -21.13 10.21
C ASN A 134 -10.12 -19.79 10.89
N PRO A 135 -11.08 -19.74 11.83
CA PRO A 135 -11.54 -18.49 12.42
C PRO A 135 -10.47 -17.77 13.26
N ASN A 136 -9.45 -18.47 13.72
CA ASN A 136 -8.36 -17.93 14.52
C ASN A 136 -7.13 -17.57 13.69
N GLU A 137 -7.21 -17.59 12.37
CA GLU A 137 -6.09 -17.39 11.46
C GLU A 137 -6.39 -16.31 10.43
N ILE A 138 -5.43 -15.46 10.18
CA ILE A 138 -5.49 -14.44 9.13
C ILE A 138 -4.28 -14.54 8.22
N THR A 139 -4.48 -14.12 6.97
CA THR A 139 -3.39 -13.83 6.05
C THR A 139 -3.28 -12.31 5.84
N GLU A 140 -2.08 -11.80 5.73
CA GLU A 140 -1.82 -10.38 5.51
C GLU A 140 -0.86 -10.15 4.34
N LEU A 141 -1.17 -9.10 3.58
CA LEU A 141 -0.24 -8.46 2.66
C LEU A 141 0.20 -7.14 3.28
N ILE A 142 1.50 -6.99 3.50
CA ILE A 142 2.08 -5.85 4.20
C ILE A 142 3.07 -5.17 3.25
N ILE A 143 2.83 -3.89 2.97
CA ILE A 143 3.79 -3.04 2.25
C ILE A 143 4.54 -2.25 3.31
N GLN A 144 5.84 -2.53 3.44
CA GLN A 144 6.76 -1.80 4.30
C GLN A 144 7.55 -0.79 3.49
N GLU A 145 7.55 0.46 3.91
CA GLU A 145 8.38 1.53 3.38
C GLU A 145 9.50 1.85 4.38
N LYS A 146 10.75 1.95 3.89
CA LYS A 146 11.91 2.40 4.66
C LYS A 146 12.52 3.63 4.01
N ASP A 147 12.58 4.74 4.74
CA ASP A 147 13.15 6.01 4.30
C ASP A 147 14.53 6.23 4.94
N TYR A 148 15.57 6.15 4.11
CA TYR A 148 16.98 6.37 4.50
C TYR A 148 17.43 7.84 4.28
N LYS A 149 16.51 8.80 4.20
CA LYS A 149 16.75 10.22 3.86
C LYS A 149 17.24 10.45 2.42
N SER A 150 18.14 9.60 1.92
CA SER A 150 18.68 9.67 0.55
C SER A 150 18.01 8.71 -0.42
N LYS A 151 17.35 7.69 0.09
CA LYS A 151 16.73 6.62 -0.69
C LYS A 151 15.55 6.04 0.07
N ARG A 152 14.43 5.89 -0.64
CA ARG A 152 13.25 5.17 -0.16
C ARG A 152 13.21 3.78 -0.77
N THR A 153 12.86 2.78 0.01
CA THR A 153 12.70 1.40 -0.45
C THR A 153 11.36 0.85 0.04
N GLU A 154 10.72 0.08 -0.81
CA GLU A 154 9.49 -0.63 -0.47
C GLU A 154 9.72 -2.14 -0.52
N SER A 155 9.03 -2.87 0.33
CA SER A 155 9.04 -4.33 0.38
C SER A 155 7.63 -4.84 0.58
N LEU A 156 7.26 -5.87 -0.18
CA LEU A 156 5.99 -6.56 -0.02
C LEU A 156 6.21 -7.84 0.77
N TRP A 157 5.48 -7.97 1.87
CA TRP A 157 5.52 -9.13 2.75
C TRP A 157 4.19 -9.87 2.71
N TYR A 158 4.27 -11.18 2.80
CA TYR A 158 3.16 -12.08 3.02
C TYR A 158 3.30 -12.67 4.41
N LYS A 159 2.24 -12.59 5.22
CA LYS A 159 2.21 -13.14 6.58
C LYS A 159 0.97 -13.99 6.77
N VAL A 160 1.14 -15.14 7.41
CA VAL A 160 0.07 -15.97 7.96
C VAL A 160 0.28 -16.03 9.46
N SER A 161 -0.76 -15.73 10.22
CA SER A 161 -0.68 -15.74 11.68
C SER A 161 -2.00 -16.19 12.30
N SER A 162 -1.87 -16.82 13.47
CA SER A 162 -3.00 -17.34 14.22
C SER A 162 -2.94 -16.90 15.69
N TYR A 163 -4.11 -16.90 16.36
CA TYR A 163 -4.22 -16.59 17.77
C TYR A 163 -5.21 -17.56 18.43
N ASP A 164 -4.72 -18.37 19.33
CA ASP A 164 -5.55 -19.32 20.09
C ASP A 164 -5.15 -19.31 21.57
N LYS A 165 -6.13 -19.15 22.44
CA LYS A 165 -5.99 -19.24 23.92
C LYS A 165 -4.85 -18.40 24.50
N GLY A 166 -4.67 -17.19 23.98
CA GLY A 166 -3.64 -16.27 24.48
C GLY A 166 -2.27 -16.46 23.82
N ARG A 167 -2.13 -17.36 22.86
CA ARG A 167 -0.90 -17.57 22.11
C ARG A 167 -1.07 -17.06 20.67
N TYR A 168 -0.17 -16.17 20.28
CA TYR A 168 -0.06 -15.67 18.90
C TYR A 168 1.11 -16.37 18.21
N ASP A 169 0.84 -17.04 17.11
CA ASP A 169 1.83 -17.73 16.29
C ASP A 169 1.91 -17.10 14.88
N ILE A 170 3.09 -17.12 14.29
CA ILE A 170 3.33 -16.69 12.92
C ILE A 170 3.82 -17.90 12.14
N ASP A 171 2.95 -18.44 11.28
CA ASP A 171 3.23 -19.63 10.49
C ASP A 171 4.08 -19.32 9.26
N VAL A 172 3.91 -18.13 8.70
CA VAL A 172 4.64 -17.65 7.52
C VAL A 172 4.92 -16.15 7.65
N LEU A 173 6.16 -15.75 7.39
CA LEU A 173 6.54 -14.37 7.16
C LEU A 173 7.60 -14.30 6.06
N GLU A 174 7.17 -13.94 4.85
CA GLU A 174 8.04 -13.95 3.67
C GLU A 174 8.07 -12.58 3.00
N ASN A 175 9.27 -12.15 2.61
CA ASN A 175 9.44 -11.00 1.71
C ASN A 175 9.24 -11.48 0.27
N VAL A 176 8.05 -11.21 -0.28
CA VAL A 176 7.63 -11.72 -1.60
C VAL A 176 8.25 -10.91 -2.73
N LYS A 177 8.47 -9.61 -2.52
CA LYS A 177 9.05 -8.72 -3.51
C LYS A 177 9.66 -7.49 -2.86
N LYS A 178 10.87 -7.17 -3.27
CA LYS A 178 11.48 -5.87 -3.02
C LYS A 178 11.11 -4.95 -4.19
N LEU A 179 10.34 -3.92 -3.90
CA LEU A 179 9.84 -2.94 -4.87
C LEU A 179 10.83 -1.78 -5.07
#